data_8ffa31d22885e6e2d5177b5417a878fa
#
_entry.id   8ffa31d22885e6e2d5177b5417a878fa
#
_cell.length_a   1.000
_cell.length_b   1.000
_cell.length_c   1.000
_cell.angle_alpha   90.00
_cell.angle_beta   90.00
_cell.angle_gamma   90.00
#
_symmetry.space_group_name_H-M   'P 1'
#
loop_
_entity.id
_entity.type
_entity.pdbx_description
1 polymer ?
#
loop_
_entity_poly.entity_id
_entity_poly.type
_entity_poly.pdbx_seq_one_letter_code
_entity_poly.pdbx_strand_id
1 'polypeptide(L)'
;MPIYVLEPPARYNHAYAGTVIERVLPLREARQACAKRGVHADACSWESGHSCVLIIPRGGPVKNLQAYIRHERAHCNGWSENHSE
;
A
#
# COMPACT_ATOMS: atom_id res chain seq x y z
N MET A 1 20.05 10.28 -0.76
CA MET A 1 18.64 10.41 -0.30
C MET A 1 18.19 9.11 0.34
N PRO A 2 17.69 9.15 1.57
CA PRO A 2 17.14 7.93 2.14
C PRO A 2 15.87 7.51 1.39
N ILE A 3 15.72 6.20 1.21
CA ILE A 3 14.53 5.62 0.60
C ILE A 3 13.63 5.14 1.73
N TYR A 4 12.41 5.62 1.76
CA TYR A 4 11.46 5.27 2.81
C TYR A 4 10.04 5.29 2.28
N VAL A 5 9.16 4.60 3.01
CA VAL A 5 7.72 4.65 2.77
C VAL A 5 7.15 5.67 3.75
N LEU A 6 6.39 6.63 3.23
CA LEU A 6 5.81 7.69 4.05
C LEU A 6 4.87 7.10 5.11
N GLU A 7 5.09 7.51 6.37
CA GLU A 7 4.26 7.06 7.48
C GLU A 7 2.89 7.75 7.40
N PRO A 8 1.79 7.00 7.44
CA PRO A 8 0.47 7.64 7.38
C PRO A 8 0.15 8.41 8.67
N PRO A 9 -0.70 9.46 8.55
CA PRO A 9 -1.21 10.14 9.74
C PRO A 9 -1.93 9.18 10.68
N ALA A 10 -1.85 9.43 11.99
CA ALA A 10 -2.39 8.55 13.01
C ALA A 10 -3.87 8.22 12.78
N ARG A 11 -4.66 9.17 12.31
CA ARG A 11 -6.11 8.95 12.09
C ARG A 11 -6.42 7.91 11.02
N TYR A 12 -5.48 7.60 10.14
CA TYR A 12 -5.63 6.58 9.10
C TYR A 12 -4.83 5.31 9.41
N ASN A 13 -3.93 5.38 10.39
CA ASN A 13 -3.01 4.29 10.72
C ASN A 13 -3.63 3.34 11.74
N HIS A 14 -4.66 2.62 11.30
CA HIS A 14 -5.37 1.67 12.16
C HIS A 14 -5.87 0.51 11.32
N ALA A 15 -6.39 -0.53 11.98
CA ALA A 15 -6.92 -1.71 11.30
C ALA A 15 -8.07 -1.32 10.36
N TYR A 16 -8.10 -1.96 9.21
CA TYR A 16 -9.22 -1.80 8.27
C TYR A 16 -10.44 -2.55 8.82
N ALA A 17 -11.63 -1.95 8.68
CA ALA A 17 -12.86 -2.53 9.23
C ALA A 17 -13.36 -3.77 8.49
N GLY A 18 -12.92 -3.97 7.24
CA GLY A 18 -13.29 -5.13 6.44
C GLY A 18 -12.17 -6.16 6.37
N THR A 19 -12.18 -6.96 5.31
CA THR A 19 -11.16 -7.97 5.04
C THR A 19 -9.95 -7.31 4.39
N VAL A 20 -8.74 -7.65 4.85
CA VAL A 20 -7.50 -7.22 4.21
C VAL A 20 -6.93 -8.39 3.43
N ILE A 21 -6.67 -8.18 2.15
CA ILE A 21 -6.06 -9.16 1.26
C ILE A 21 -4.67 -8.65 0.93
N GLU A 22 -3.64 -9.23 1.54
CA GLU A 22 -2.25 -8.87 1.32
C GLU A 22 -1.65 -9.77 0.25
N ARG A 23 -1.11 -9.17 -0.80
CA ARG A 23 -0.38 -9.89 -1.84
C ARG A 23 1.05 -9.37 -1.87
N VAL A 24 1.96 -10.17 -1.33
CA VAL A 24 3.38 -9.85 -1.36
C VAL A 24 3.96 -10.47 -2.62
N LEU A 25 4.43 -9.63 -3.53
CA LEU A 25 4.92 -10.04 -4.85
C LEU A 25 6.35 -9.54 -5.04
N PRO A 26 7.16 -10.25 -5.85
CA PRO A 26 8.45 -9.69 -6.27
C PRO A 26 8.25 -8.29 -6.86
N LEU A 27 9.21 -7.40 -6.65
CA LEU A 27 9.10 -5.99 -7.01
C LEU A 27 8.55 -5.77 -8.43
N ARG A 28 9.09 -6.49 -9.41
CA ARG A 28 8.66 -6.35 -10.81
C ARG A 28 7.17 -6.68 -10.97
N GLU A 29 6.73 -7.76 -10.34
CA GLU A 29 5.33 -8.18 -10.42
C GLU A 29 4.41 -7.24 -9.67
N ALA A 30 4.88 -6.70 -8.53
CA ALA A 30 4.13 -5.70 -7.78
C ALA A 30 3.91 -4.45 -8.65
N ARG A 31 4.96 -3.96 -9.32
CA ARG A 31 4.86 -2.83 -10.25
C ARG A 31 3.87 -3.10 -11.38
N GLN A 32 3.90 -4.32 -11.94
CA GLN A 32 2.97 -4.71 -13.00
C GLN A 32 1.53 -4.74 -12.51
N ALA A 33 1.30 -5.31 -11.30
CA ALA A 33 -0.03 -5.38 -10.72
C ALA A 33 -0.60 -3.97 -10.47
N CYS A 34 0.22 -3.06 -9.95
CA CYS A 34 -0.20 -1.67 -9.73
C CYS A 34 -0.45 -0.94 -11.05
N ALA A 35 0.39 -1.16 -12.06
CA ALA A 35 0.24 -0.54 -13.38
C ALA A 35 -1.09 -0.92 -14.03
N LYS A 36 -1.56 -2.16 -13.85
CA LYS A 36 -2.87 -2.60 -14.34
C LYS A 36 -4.02 -1.81 -13.72
N ARG A 37 -3.80 -1.22 -12.55
CA ARG A 37 -4.77 -0.36 -11.86
C ARG A 37 -4.54 1.12 -12.16
N GLY A 38 -3.63 1.45 -13.08
CA GLY A 38 -3.31 2.82 -13.43
C GLY A 38 -2.36 3.52 -12.45
N VAL A 39 -1.69 2.77 -11.60
CA VAL A 39 -0.80 3.32 -10.57
C VAL A 39 0.64 2.96 -10.90
N HIS A 40 1.48 3.97 -11.11
CA HIS A 40 2.91 3.78 -11.37
C HIS A 40 3.68 3.84 -10.05
N ALA A 41 3.65 2.74 -9.31
CA ALA A 41 4.27 2.64 -7.99
C ALA A 41 4.71 1.22 -7.72
N ASP A 42 5.55 1.06 -6.67
CA ASP A 42 6.02 -0.25 -6.22
C ASP A 42 4.96 -0.98 -5.38
N ALA A 43 4.09 -0.22 -4.73
CA ALA A 43 3.01 -0.72 -3.90
C ALA A 43 1.73 0.06 -4.22
N CYS A 44 0.60 -0.57 -4.00
CA CYS A 44 -0.70 0.10 -4.21
C CYS A 44 -1.78 -0.63 -3.42
N SER A 45 -2.94 0.00 -3.35
CA SER A 45 -4.09 -0.55 -2.66
C SER A 45 -5.38 -0.08 -3.31
N TRP A 46 -6.43 -0.84 -3.10
CA TRP A 46 -7.78 -0.42 -3.51
C TRP A 46 -8.80 -1.19 -2.68
N GLU A 47 -9.99 -0.62 -2.59
CA GLU A 47 -11.11 -1.30 -1.97
C GLU A 47 -11.93 -2.03 -3.01
N SER A 48 -12.42 -3.21 -2.66
CA SER A 48 -13.33 -4.00 -3.48
C SER A 48 -14.40 -4.59 -2.56
N GLY A 49 -15.60 -4.03 -2.59
CA GLY A 49 -16.64 -4.40 -1.64
C GLY A 49 -16.21 -4.06 -0.21
N HIS A 50 -16.18 -5.07 0.66
CA HIS A 50 -15.72 -4.91 2.04
C HIS A 50 -14.28 -5.35 2.24
N SER A 51 -13.50 -5.38 1.17
CA SER A 51 -12.11 -5.82 1.21
C SER A 51 -11.17 -4.69 0.81
N CYS A 52 -10.01 -4.67 1.46
CA CYS A 52 -8.88 -3.81 1.10
C CYS A 52 -7.81 -4.71 0.51
N VAL A 53 -7.48 -4.52 -0.76
CA VAL A 53 -6.43 -5.29 -1.44
C VAL A 53 -5.13 -4.48 -1.39
N LEU A 54 -4.08 -5.12 -0.89
CA LEU A 54 -2.74 -4.52 -0.80
C LEU A 54 -1.79 -5.27 -1.71
N ILE A 55 -1.09 -4.54 -2.55
CA ILE A 55 0.03 -5.06 -3.34
C ILE A 55 1.31 -4.54 -2.70
N ILE A 56 2.12 -5.45 -2.20
CA ILE A 56 3.32 -5.14 -1.41
C ILE A 56 4.55 -5.72 -2.12
N PRO A 57 5.59 -4.93 -2.39
CA PRO A 57 6.76 -5.43 -3.09
C PRO A 57 7.73 -6.14 -2.16
N ARG A 58 8.28 -7.26 -2.62
CA ARG A 58 9.38 -7.97 -1.98
C ARG A 58 10.64 -7.76 -2.83
N GLY A 59 11.77 -7.53 -2.18
CA GLY A 59 13.03 -7.34 -2.89
C GLY A 59 13.24 -5.95 -3.45
N GLY A 60 12.43 -4.99 -3.04
CA GLY A 60 12.58 -3.60 -3.43
C GLY A 60 13.57 -2.84 -2.54
N PRO A 61 13.71 -1.53 -2.76
CA PRO A 61 14.67 -0.71 -2.01
C PRO A 61 14.32 -0.57 -0.52
N VAL A 62 13.03 -0.59 -0.18
CA VAL A 62 12.59 -0.58 1.22
C VAL A 62 12.36 -2.02 1.66
N LYS A 63 13.09 -2.44 2.70
CA LYS A 63 13.05 -3.83 3.17
C LYS A 63 11.93 -4.08 4.18
N ASN A 64 11.46 -3.04 4.86
CA ASN A 64 10.44 -3.16 5.88
C ASN A 64 9.05 -3.27 5.24
N LEU A 65 8.57 -4.50 5.07
CA LEU A 65 7.25 -4.73 4.45
C LEU A 65 6.12 -4.17 5.29
N GLN A 66 6.27 -4.10 6.61
CA GLN A 66 5.25 -3.54 7.48
C GLN A 66 5.02 -2.05 7.22
N ALA A 67 6.06 -1.33 6.82
CA ALA A 67 5.93 0.07 6.43
C ALA A 67 5.02 0.22 5.20
N TYR A 68 5.18 -0.64 4.19
CA TYR A 68 4.30 -0.65 3.04
C TYR A 68 2.87 -1.03 3.41
N ILE A 69 2.71 -2.04 4.26
CA ILE A 69 1.38 -2.51 4.68
C ILE A 69 0.63 -1.39 5.40
N ARG A 70 1.27 -0.69 6.34
CA ARG A 70 0.65 0.43 7.05
C ARG A 70 0.26 1.56 6.07
N HIS A 71 1.15 1.88 5.15
CA HIS A 71 0.92 2.95 4.17
C HIS A 71 -0.28 2.63 3.28
N GLU A 72 -0.30 1.44 2.69
CA GLU A 72 -1.36 1.07 1.76
C GLU A 72 -2.70 0.82 2.47
N ARG A 73 -2.66 0.22 3.67
CA ARG A 73 -3.87 0.06 4.48
C ARG A 73 -4.50 1.42 4.83
N ALA A 74 -3.66 2.42 5.09
CA ALA A 74 -4.14 3.76 5.40
C ALA A 74 -4.91 4.38 4.23
N HIS A 75 -4.53 4.10 2.99
CA HIS A 75 -5.28 4.53 1.83
C HIS A 75 -6.67 3.91 1.80
N CYS A 76 -6.79 2.64 2.17
CA CYS A 76 -8.10 1.99 2.31
C CYS A 76 -8.93 2.62 3.45
N ASN A 77 -8.27 3.18 4.46
CA ASN A 77 -8.92 3.88 5.57
C ASN A 77 -9.29 5.33 5.22
N GLY A 78 -9.09 5.75 3.98
CA GLY A 78 -9.50 7.07 3.51
C GLY A 78 -8.37 8.07 3.32
N TRP A 79 -7.13 7.68 3.54
CA TRP A 79 -5.98 8.58 3.32
C TRP A 79 -5.85 8.87 1.83
N SER A 80 -5.75 10.15 1.50
CA SER A 80 -5.71 10.61 0.12
C SER A 80 -4.48 10.11 -0.63
N GLU A 81 -4.62 9.81 -1.91
CA GLU A 81 -3.51 9.38 -2.77
C GLU A 81 -2.41 10.44 -2.88
N ASN A 82 -2.74 11.72 -2.68
CA ASN A 82 -1.74 12.77 -2.67
C ASN A 82 -1.05 12.92 -1.31
N HIS A 83 -1.36 12.02 -0.36
CA HIS A 83 -0.75 11.95 0.97
C HIS A 83 -0.98 13.20 1.84
N SER A 84 -2.04 13.94 1.56
CA SER A 84 -2.41 15.07 2.41
C SER A 84 -3.08 14.59 3.70
N GLU A 85 -3.00 15.38 4.73
CA GLU A 85 -3.67 15.11 5.98
C GLU A 85 -5.10 15.65 5.97
#